data_75612278a0b31af47a2172f28ea4c90e
#
_entry.id   75612278a0b31af47a2172f28ea4c90e
#
_cell.length_a   1.000
_cell.length_b   1.000
_cell.length_c   1.000
_cell.angle_alpha   90.00
_cell.angle_beta   90.00
_cell.angle_gamma   90.00
#
_symmetry.space_group_name_H-M   'P 1'
#
loop_
_entity.id
_entity.type
_entity.pdbx_description
1 polymer ?
#
loop_
_entity_poly.entity_id
_entity_poly.type
_entity_poly.pdbx_seq_one_letter_code
_entity_poly.pdbx_strand_id
1 'polypeptide(L)'
;MDDTEKKIALRMIPYGLYILTAENANGDVAAATVNWVTQVSFEPPLVVVGVKVDSLAHSVIKETGVFALNMLGKEDQGNAFTFFKSHEADGNSIAGQTFVRGETGSPLFESAFAYIDCKLVDTVEKGDHSVFVGEVIDAGVPNPPEGRADDAILLLKDLGEKVFYGG
;
A
#
# COMPACT_ATOMS: atom_id res chain seq x y z
N MET A 1 -14.84 -8.08 -26.41
CA MET A 1 -15.12 -8.18 -24.95
C MET A 1 -16.04 -7.00 -24.61
N ASP A 2 -17.14 -7.27 -23.93
CA ASP A 2 -18.04 -6.20 -23.46
C ASP A 2 -17.40 -5.44 -22.28
N ASP A 3 -17.36 -4.11 -22.37
CA ASP A 3 -16.69 -3.28 -21.36
C ASP A 3 -17.43 -3.22 -20.02
N THR A 4 -18.76 -3.37 -20.06
CA THR A 4 -19.58 -3.40 -18.84
C THR A 4 -19.36 -4.70 -18.07
N GLU A 5 -19.39 -5.84 -18.78
CA GLU A 5 -19.15 -7.15 -18.18
C GLU A 5 -17.73 -7.25 -17.61
N LYS A 6 -16.71 -6.78 -18.38
CA LYS A 6 -15.32 -6.71 -17.92
C LYS A 6 -15.20 -5.92 -16.61
N LYS A 7 -15.80 -4.72 -16.58
CA LYS A 7 -15.77 -3.84 -15.41
C LYS A 7 -16.42 -4.48 -14.18
N ILE A 8 -17.57 -5.12 -14.35
CA ILE A 8 -18.27 -5.82 -13.26
C ILE A 8 -17.41 -6.98 -12.75
N ALA A 9 -16.89 -7.81 -13.65
CA ALA A 9 -16.07 -8.97 -13.29
C ALA A 9 -14.81 -8.58 -12.50
N LEU A 10 -14.08 -7.55 -12.95
CA LEU A 10 -12.89 -7.06 -12.25
C LEU A 10 -13.21 -6.44 -10.88
N ARG A 11 -14.38 -5.82 -10.72
CA ARG A 11 -14.85 -5.29 -9.43
C ARG A 11 -15.30 -6.36 -8.43
N MET A 12 -15.47 -7.61 -8.87
CA MET A 12 -15.74 -8.74 -7.99
C MET A 12 -14.50 -9.21 -7.23
N ILE A 13 -13.29 -8.79 -7.62
CA ILE A 13 -12.08 -9.04 -6.86
C ILE A 13 -12.11 -8.18 -5.59
N PRO A 14 -12.07 -8.78 -4.39
CA PRO A 14 -12.08 -8.01 -3.15
C PRO A 14 -10.75 -7.29 -2.95
N TYR A 15 -10.81 -6.04 -2.51
CA TYR A 15 -9.64 -5.20 -2.28
C TYR A 15 -9.57 -4.69 -0.85
N GLY A 16 -8.49 -5.01 -0.15
CA GLY A 16 -8.06 -4.29 1.04
C GLY A 16 -7.49 -2.92 0.67
N LEU A 17 -7.35 -2.04 1.64
CA LEU A 17 -6.71 -0.75 1.49
C LEU A 17 -5.49 -0.65 2.40
N TYR A 18 -4.42 -0.14 1.85
CA TYR A 18 -3.12 -0.02 2.49
C TYR A 18 -2.50 1.33 2.15
N ILE A 19 -1.67 1.86 3.03
CA ILE A 19 -0.79 2.97 2.66
C ILE A 19 0.58 2.39 2.32
N LEU A 20 0.93 2.46 1.04
CA LEU A 20 2.27 2.17 0.57
C LEU A 20 3.16 3.36 0.88
N THR A 21 4.34 3.10 1.44
CA THR A 21 5.33 4.12 1.76
C THR A 21 6.72 3.73 1.25
N ALA A 22 7.47 4.72 0.82
CA ALA A 22 8.87 4.60 0.46
C ALA A 22 9.57 5.95 0.65
N GLU A 23 10.89 5.94 0.87
CA GLU A 23 11.68 7.16 1.04
C GLU A 23 13.00 7.02 0.27
N ASN A 24 13.42 8.07 -0.44
CA ASN A 24 14.70 8.08 -1.14
C ASN A 24 15.81 8.76 -0.31
N ALA A 25 17.03 8.73 -0.80
CA ALA A 25 18.20 9.30 -0.12
C ALA A 25 18.13 10.83 0.05
N ASN A 26 17.28 11.51 -0.72
CA ASN A 26 17.06 12.96 -0.61
C ASN A 26 16.05 13.32 0.48
N GLY A 27 15.38 12.32 1.08
CA GLY A 27 14.32 12.52 2.07
C GLY A 27 12.94 12.74 1.46
N ASP A 28 12.77 12.46 0.15
CA ASP A 28 11.44 12.49 -0.46
C ASP A 28 10.66 11.26 0.00
N VAL A 29 9.61 11.49 0.75
CA VAL A 29 8.70 10.46 1.24
C VAL A 29 7.52 10.34 0.31
N ALA A 30 7.34 9.16 -0.28
CA ALA A 30 6.12 8.78 -0.97
C ALA A 30 5.18 8.06 0.00
N ALA A 31 3.92 8.46 0.04
CA ALA A 31 2.85 7.75 0.72
C ALA A 31 1.61 7.75 -0.18
N ALA A 32 1.10 6.59 -0.50
CA ALA A 32 0.00 6.41 -1.44
C ALA A 32 -0.96 5.31 -1.00
N THR A 33 -2.26 5.55 -1.11
CA THR A 33 -3.26 4.52 -0.93
C THR A 33 -3.25 3.56 -2.11
N VAL A 34 -3.09 2.27 -1.81
CA VAL A 34 -3.07 1.18 -2.79
C VAL A 34 -4.07 0.10 -2.39
N ASN A 35 -4.60 -0.62 -3.38
CA ASN A 35 -5.58 -1.69 -3.18
C ASN A 35 -5.28 -2.98 -3.96
N TRP A 36 -4.38 -2.95 -4.93
CA TRP A 36 -3.99 -4.16 -5.67
C TRP A 36 -2.80 -4.81 -4.98
N VAL A 37 -3.06 -5.52 -3.88
CA VAL A 37 -2.07 -6.16 -3.01
C VAL A 37 -2.47 -7.60 -2.73
N THR A 38 -1.53 -8.52 -2.82
CA THR A 38 -1.71 -9.90 -2.35
C THR A 38 -0.40 -10.58 -2.00
N GLN A 39 -0.45 -11.53 -1.04
CA GLN A 39 0.66 -12.46 -0.81
C GLN A 39 0.71 -13.50 -1.94
N VAL A 40 1.91 -13.84 -2.41
CA VAL A 40 2.13 -14.76 -3.54
C VAL A 40 3.12 -15.88 -3.26
N SER A 41 3.78 -15.88 -2.10
CA SER A 41 4.71 -16.96 -1.67
C SER A 41 4.79 -17.03 -0.15
N PHE A 42 5.03 -18.22 0.39
CA PHE A 42 5.33 -18.43 1.81
C PHE A 42 6.83 -18.41 2.09
N GLU A 43 7.63 -19.00 1.21
CA GLU A 43 9.08 -19.16 1.39
C GLU A 43 9.83 -18.95 0.07
N PRO A 44 10.52 -17.80 -0.08
CA PRO A 44 10.48 -16.66 0.83
C PRO A 44 9.10 -16.00 0.87
N PRO A 45 8.76 -15.21 1.91
CA PRO A 45 7.49 -14.52 1.97
C PRO A 45 7.47 -13.38 0.96
N LEU A 46 6.64 -13.50 -0.09
CA LEU A 46 6.53 -12.49 -1.14
C LEU A 46 5.13 -11.89 -1.18
N VAL A 47 5.09 -10.58 -1.43
CA VAL A 47 3.87 -9.83 -1.72
C VAL A 47 4.00 -9.12 -3.06
N VAL A 48 2.87 -8.92 -3.74
CA VAL A 48 2.82 -8.06 -4.93
C VAL A 48 1.94 -6.85 -4.66
N VAL A 49 2.31 -5.73 -5.29
CA VAL A 49 1.53 -4.50 -5.28
C VAL A 49 1.51 -3.87 -6.68
N GLY A 50 0.32 -3.48 -7.13
CA GLY A 50 0.14 -2.69 -8.36
C GLY A 50 0.28 -1.20 -8.04
N VAL A 51 1.25 -0.53 -8.68
CA VAL A 51 1.54 0.89 -8.46
C VAL A 51 1.50 1.65 -9.78
N LYS A 52 0.78 2.76 -9.80
CA LYS A 52 0.59 3.59 -10.99
C LYS A 52 1.93 4.18 -11.47
N VAL A 53 2.24 4.03 -12.76
CA VAL A 53 3.56 4.35 -13.33
C VAL A 53 3.94 5.83 -13.24
N ASP A 54 2.97 6.75 -13.20
CA ASP A 54 3.18 8.21 -13.11
C ASP A 54 3.11 8.74 -11.66
N SER A 55 3.19 7.86 -10.65
CA SER A 55 3.15 8.24 -9.23
C SER A 55 4.55 8.45 -8.64
N LEU A 56 4.64 9.29 -7.60
CA LEU A 56 5.87 9.46 -6.81
C LEU A 56 6.30 8.12 -6.18
N ALA A 57 5.34 7.34 -5.66
CA ALA A 57 5.63 6.03 -5.08
C ALA A 57 6.33 5.10 -6.08
N HIS A 58 5.87 5.06 -7.33
CA HIS A 58 6.50 4.26 -8.37
C HIS A 58 7.96 4.66 -8.61
N SER A 59 8.24 5.97 -8.76
CA SER A 59 9.60 6.46 -9.02
C SER A 59 10.52 6.20 -7.83
N VAL A 60 10.07 6.44 -6.59
CA VAL A 60 10.87 6.19 -5.38
C VAL A 60 11.18 4.71 -5.21
N ILE A 61 10.20 3.81 -5.42
CA ILE A 61 10.44 2.35 -5.33
C ILE A 61 11.45 1.89 -6.40
N LYS A 62 11.33 2.40 -7.63
CA LYS A 62 12.27 2.07 -8.72
C LYS A 62 13.70 2.54 -8.40
N GLU A 63 13.84 3.69 -7.73
CA GLU A 63 15.12 4.25 -7.33
C GLU A 63 15.75 3.48 -6.17
N THR A 64 14.96 3.18 -5.14
CA THR A 64 15.47 2.66 -3.86
C THR A 64 15.45 1.13 -3.76
N GLY A 65 14.53 0.48 -4.47
CA GLY A 65 14.32 -0.96 -4.38
C GLY A 65 13.67 -1.40 -3.06
N VAL A 66 12.98 -0.49 -2.34
CA VAL A 66 12.33 -0.79 -1.06
C VAL A 66 10.97 -0.10 -0.95
N PHE A 67 10.07 -0.66 -0.16
CA PHE A 67 8.78 -0.07 0.19
C PHE A 67 8.20 -0.76 1.42
N ALA A 68 7.27 -0.09 2.08
CA ALA A 68 6.45 -0.71 3.13
C ALA A 68 4.96 -0.61 2.79
N LEU A 69 4.17 -1.51 3.35
CA LEU A 69 2.71 -1.46 3.35
C LEU A 69 2.22 -1.33 4.78
N ASN A 70 1.44 -0.30 5.04
CA ASN A 70 0.82 -0.03 6.34
C ASN A 70 -0.66 -0.41 6.26
N MET A 71 -1.12 -1.32 7.11
CA MET A 71 -2.46 -1.87 7.12
C MET A 71 -3.43 -0.92 7.82
N LEU A 72 -4.50 -0.55 7.13
CA LEU A 72 -5.54 0.33 7.65
C LEU A 72 -6.66 -0.47 8.33
N GLY A 73 -7.13 0.02 9.47
CA GLY A 73 -8.35 -0.47 10.11
C GLY A 73 -9.62 0.14 9.53
N LYS A 74 -10.79 -0.43 9.84
CA LYS A 74 -12.09 0.01 9.31
C LYS A 74 -12.41 1.48 9.60
N GLU A 75 -11.85 2.04 10.67
CA GLU A 75 -12.06 3.45 11.06
C GLU A 75 -11.11 4.42 10.35
N ASP A 76 -10.18 3.90 9.52
CA ASP A 76 -9.15 4.70 8.87
C ASP A 76 -9.55 5.23 7.47
N GLN A 77 -10.84 5.33 7.14
CA GLN A 77 -11.31 5.86 5.85
C GLN A 77 -10.69 7.23 5.54
N GLY A 78 -10.53 8.09 6.56
CA GLY A 78 -9.91 9.40 6.43
C GLY A 78 -8.49 9.32 5.91
N ASN A 79 -7.68 8.40 6.42
CA ASN A 79 -6.31 8.17 5.96
C ASN A 79 -6.28 7.66 4.52
N ALA A 80 -7.16 6.72 4.17
CA ALA A 80 -7.27 6.24 2.79
C ALA A 80 -7.57 7.38 1.80
N PHE A 81 -8.52 8.26 2.11
CA PHE A 81 -8.82 9.43 1.26
C PHE A 81 -7.68 10.43 1.20
N THR A 82 -6.99 10.68 2.31
CA THR A 82 -5.86 11.61 2.39
C THR A 82 -4.78 11.21 1.40
N PHE A 83 -4.36 9.95 1.41
CA PHE A 83 -3.25 9.45 0.59
C PHE A 83 -3.65 9.03 -0.83
N PHE A 84 -4.85 9.35 -1.31
CA PHE A 84 -5.13 9.39 -2.76
C PHE A 84 -4.40 10.54 -3.47
N LYS A 85 -3.88 11.50 -2.71
CA LYS A 85 -3.06 12.62 -3.20
C LYS A 85 -1.67 12.56 -2.58
N SER A 86 -0.70 13.11 -3.29
CA SER A 86 0.66 13.29 -2.76
C SER A 86 0.69 14.38 -1.69
N HIS A 87 1.50 14.17 -0.67
CA HIS A 87 1.79 15.13 0.39
C HIS A 87 3.29 15.23 0.59
N GLU A 88 3.76 16.37 1.09
CA GLU A 88 5.15 16.54 1.52
C GLU A 88 5.29 16.10 2.98
N ALA A 89 6.39 15.44 3.30
CA ALA A 89 6.73 15.10 4.67
C ALA A 89 7.40 16.28 5.38
N ASP A 90 7.16 16.40 6.67
CA ASP A 90 7.84 17.31 7.59
C ASP A 90 8.47 16.48 8.72
N GLY A 91 9.78 16.28 8.65
CA GLY A 91 10.51 15.40 9.57
C GLY A 91 10.02 13.96 9.51
N ASN A 92 9.44 13.49 10.61
CA ASN A 92 8.85 12.15 10.76
C ASN A 92 7.31 12.16 10.71
N SER A 93 6.74 13.12 9.98
CA SER A 93 5.29 13.26 9.80
C SER A 93 4.94 13.53 8.35
N ILE A 94 3.82 12.98 7.88
CA ILE A 94 3.25 13.26 6.57
C ILE A 94 1.72 13.31 6.69
N ALA A 95 1.12 14.42 6.26
CA ALA A 95 -0.32 14.65 6.33
C ALA A 95 -0.95 14.30 7.70
N GLY A 96 -0.24 14.62 8.80
CA GLY A 96 -0.70 14.37 10.17
C GLY A 96 -0.42 12.95 10.70
N GLN A 97 0.15 12.06 9.88
CA GLN A 97 0.58 10.72 10.32
C GLN A 97 2.05 10.74 10.72
N THR A 98 2.34 10.36 11.96
CA THR A 98 3.71 10.12 12.42
C THR A 98 4.21 8.76 11.98
N PHE A 99 5.50 8.67 11.68
CA PHE A 99 6.13 7.42 11.27
C PHE A 99 7.53 7.24 11.84
N VAL A 100 7.93 6.00 11.95
CA VAL A 100 9.32 5.59 12.18
C VAL A 100 9.87 4.96 10.89
N ARG A 101 11.18 4.85 10.75
CA ARG A 101 11.79 4.15 9.61
C ARG A 101 12.04 2.70 9.97
N GLY A 102 11.57 1.79 9.08
CA GLY A 102 11.76 0.36 9.22
C GLY A 102 13.19 -0.11 8.89
N GLU A 103 13.37 -1.41 8.82
CA GLU A 103 14.67 -2.04 8.45
C GLU A 103 15.16 -1.60 7.07
N THR A 104 14.26 -1.39 6.11
CA THR A 104 14.61 -0.91 4.77
C THR A 104 14.80 0.60 4.70
N GLY A 105 14.44 1.33 5.74
CA GLY A 105 14.35 2.79 5.76
C GLY A 105 12.99 3.33 5.31
N SER A 106 12.08 2.47 4.86
CA SER A 106 10.72 2.88 4.47
C SER A 106 9.93 3.38 5.68
N PRO A 107 9.10 4.43 5.54
CA PRO A 107 8.25 4.93 6.62
C PRO A 107 7.20 3.91 7.07
N LEU A 108 7.11 3.67 8.37
CA LEU A 108 6.12 2.82 9.02
C LEU A 108 5.23 3.69 9.91
N PHE A 109 3.93 3.74 9.61
CA PHE A 109 2.99 4.59 10.37
C PHE A 109 2.73 4.02 11.77
N GLU A 110 2.91 4.86 12.79
CA GLU A 110 2.67 4.47 14.18
C GLU A 110 1.20 4.14 14.45
N SER A 111 0.28 4.72 13.66
CA SER A 111 -1.17 4.48 13.76
C SER A 111 -1.64 3.21 13.05
N ALA A 112 -0.82 2.59 12.20
CA ALA A 112 -1.22 1.40 11.44
C ALA A 112 -1.48 0.20 12.36
N PHE A 113 -2.43 -0.67 12.00
CA PHE A 113 -2.64 -1.93 12.72
C PHE A 113 -1.41 -2.83 12.62
N ALA A 114 -0.89 -2.95 11.42
CA ALA A 114 0.29 -3.74 11.12
C ALA A 114 1.06 -3.09 9.96
N TYR A 115 2.28 -3.53 9.78
CA TYR A 115 3.09 -3.20 8.61
C TYR A 115 3.83 -4.42 8.08
N ILE A 116 4.21 -4.36 6.83
CA ILE A 116 5.22 -5.20 6.22
C ILE A 116 6.24 -4.30 5.52
N ASP A 117 7.52 -4.55 5.77
CA ASP A 117 8.64 -3.81 5.19
C ASP A 117 9.35 -4.70 4.17
N CYS A 118 9.49 -4.21 2.94
CA CYS A 118 9.76 -5.04 1.79
C CYS A 118 10.98 -4.56 0.99
N LYS A 119 11.75 -5.53 0.50
CA LYS A 119 12.77 -5.33 -0.53
C LYS A 119 12.22 -5.79 -1.89
N LEU A 120 12.32 -4.93 -2.90
CA LEU A 120 11.95 -5.24 -4.27
C LEU A 120 12.84 -6.36 -4.83
N VAL A 121 12.22 -7.43 -5.34
CA VAL A 121 12.92 -8.57 -5.95
C VAL A 121 12.61 -8.73 -7.43
N ASP A 122 11.47 -8.22 -7.92
CA ASP A 122 11.11 -8.25 -9.34
C ASP A 122 10.09 -7.16 -9.66
N THR A 123 9.97 -6.83 -10.96
CA THR A 123 9.02 -5.82 -11.44
C THR A 123 8.45 -6.25 -12.79
N VAL A 124 7.12 -6.19 -12.93
CA VAL A 124 6.43 -6.42 -14.22
C VAL A 124 5.85 -5.09 -14.71
N GLU A 125 6.40 -4.58 -15.82
CA GLU A 125 6.02 -3.29 -16.43
C GLU A 125 5.33 -3.53 -17.77
N LYS A 126 4.00 -3.70 -17.78
CA LYS A 126 3.21 -4.03 -18.98
C LYS A 126 2.00 -3.13 -19.22
N GLY A 127 1.58 -2.37 -18.23
CA GLY A 127 0.38 -1.54 -18.26
C GLY A 127 0.60 -0.15 -17.70
N ASP A 128 -0.47 0.52 -17.34
CA ASP A 128 -0.48 1.81 -16.63
C ASP A 128 -0.12 1.70 -15.14
N HIS A 129 -0.02 0.47 -14.63
CA HIS A 129 0.51 0.12 -13.33
C HIS A 129 1.62 -0.92 -13.50
N SER A 130 2.70 -0.78 -12.75
CA SER A 130 3.71 -1.83 -12.61
C SER A 130 3.34 -2.73 -11.43
N VAL A 131 3.58 -4.03 -11.57
CA VAL A 131 3.53 -4.96 -10.44
C VAL A 131 4.91 -5.04 -9.83
N PHE A 132 5.04 -4.57 -8.60
CA PHE A 132 6.25 -4.76 -7.80
C PHE A 132 6.12 -6.02 -6.96
N VAL A 133 7.12 -6.89 -7.02
CA VAL A 133 7.23 -8.09 -6.18
C VAL A 133 8.20 -7.77 -5.06
N GLY A 134 7.73 -7.74 -3.82
CA GLY A 134 8.52 -7.47 -2.63
C GLY A 134 8.70 -8.70 -1.76
N GLU A 135 9.94 -8.97 -1.36
CA GLU A 135 10.26 -9.89 -0.27
C GLU A 135 10.04 -9.18 1.06
N VAL A 136 9.24 -9.77 1.94
CA VAL A 136 9.00 -9.24 3.28
C VAL A 136 10.25 -9.46 4.13
N ILE A 137 10.92 -8.37 4.48
CA ILE A 137 12.16 -8.38 5.29
C ILE A 137 11.83 -8.24 6.77
N ASP A 138 10.82 -7.44 7.10
CA ASP A 138 10.33 -7.24 8.47
C ASP A 138 8.81 -7.06 8.45
N ALA A 139 8.19 -7.41 9.58
CA ALA A 139 6.75 -7.22 9.78
C ALA A 139 6.46 -6.98 11.27
N GLY A 140 5.47 -6.13 11.55
CA GLY A 140 5.07 -5.85 12.91
C GLY A 140 3.59 -5.52 13.04
N VAL A 141 3.08 -5.65 14.27
CA VAL A 141 1.69 -5.38 14.62
C VAL A 141 1.65 -4.42 15.81
N PRO A 142 1.97 -3.11 15.60
CA PRO A 142 2.02 -2.14 16.67
C PRO A 142 0.67 -1.93 17.37
N ASN A 143 -0.43 -2.03 16.62
CA ASN A 143 -1.78 -1.86 17.14
C ASN A 143 -2.64 -3.07 16.77
N PRO A 144 -2.51 -4.20 17.49
CA PRO A 144 -3.18 -5.44 17.12
C PRO A 144 -4.71 -5.25 17.12
N PRO A 145 -5.41 -5.68 16.04
CA PRO A 145 -6.86 -5.61 15.99
C PRO A 145 -7.47 -6.64 16.94
N GLU A 146 -8.69 -6.37 17.41
CA GLU A 146 -9.48 -7.36 18.11
C GLU A 146 -10.06 -8.40 17.14
N GLY A 147 -10.06 -9.69 17.54
CA GLY A 147 -10.65 -10.77 16.77
C GLY A 147 -9.80 -11.22 15.59
N ARG A 148 -10.47 -11.57 14.49
CA ARG A 148 -9.82 -12.06 13.28
C ARG A 148 -9.21 -10.91 12.48
N ALA A 149 -7.91 -10.99 12.18
CA ALA A 149 -7.15 -9.88 11.59
C ALA A 149 -7.71 -9.42 10.23
N ASP A 150 -8.12 -10.36 9.37
CA ASP A 150 -8.66 -10.05 8.05
C ASP A 150 -10.09 -9.48 8.08
N ASP A 151 -10.80 -9.60 9.20
CA ASP A 151 -12.08 -8.91 9.42
C ASP A 151 -11.91 -7.46 9.89
N ALA A 152 -10.73 -7.09 10.39
CA ALA A 152 -10.45 -5.76 10.95
C ALA A 152 -9.97 -4.74 9.90
N ILE A 153 -9.46 -5.21 8.76
CA ILE A 153 -8.90 -4.34 7.72
C ILE A 153 -9.97 -3.51 7.01
N LEU A 154 -9.55 -2.31 6.57
CA LEU A 154 -10.35 -1.46 5.70
C LEU A 154 -10.40 -2.04 4.29
N LEU A 155 -11.59 -2.21 3.75
CA LEU A 155 -11.83 -2.64 2.37
C LEU A 155 -12.23 -1.45 1.50
N LEU A 156 -11.92 -1.50 0.21
CA LEU A 156 -12.32 -0.44 -0.73
C LEU A 156 -13.84 -0.16 -0.70
N LYS A 157 -14.68 -1.20 -0.56
CA LYS A 157 -16.14 -1.06 -0.44
C LYS A 157 -16.59 -0.25 0.78
N ASP A 158 -15.76 -0.19 1.83
CA ASP A 158 -16.07 0.54 3.07
C ASP A 158 -15.92 2.06 2.92
N LEU A 159 -15.30 2.53 1.82
CA LEU A 159 -15.19 3.95 1.49
C LEU A 159 -16.49 4.56 0.94
N GLY A 160 -17.42 3.75 0.52
CA GLY A 160 -18.74 4.19 0.03
C GLY A 160 -19.17 3.48 -1.25
N GLU A 161 -20.48 3.43 -1.48
CA GLU A 161 -21.10 2.67 -2.58
C GLU A 161 -20.66 3.09 -3.99
N LYS A 162 -20.13 4.30 -4.14
CA LYS A 162 -19.70 4.85 -5.44
C LYS A 162 -18.18 4.95 -5.58
N VAL A 163 -17.41 4.47 -4.60
CA VAL A 163 -15.96 4.50 -4.62
C VAL A 163 -15.43 3.20 -5.22
N PHE A 164 -14.80 3.29 -6.38
CA PHE A 164 -14.20 2.16 -7.07
C PHE A 164 -12.79 2.54 -7.54
N TYR A 165 -11.88 1.59 -7.48
CA TYR A 165 -10.58 1.64 -8.13
C TYR A 165 -10.31 0.27 -8.74
N GLY A 166 -10.44 0.20 -10.07
CA GLY A 166 -10.40 -1.05 -10.85
C GLY A 166 -11.70 -1.30 -11.62
N GLY A 167 -11.63 -2.13 -12.61
CA GLY A 167 -12.74 -2.50 -13.51
C GLY A 167 -12.86 -1.63 -14.76
#